data_04a7d54f0b5dcd0b00845460fdeccfe8
#
_entry.id   04a7d54f0b5dcd0b00845460fdeccfe8
#
_cell.length_a   1.000
_cell.length_b   1.000
_cell.length_c   1.000
_cell.angle_alpha   90.00
_cell.angle_beta   90.00
_cell.angle_gamma   90.00
#
_symmetry.space_group_name_H-M   'P 1'
#
loop_
_entity.id
_entity.type
_entity.pdbx_description
1 polymer ?
#
loop_
_entity_poly.entity_id
_entity_poly.type
_entity_poly.pdbx_seq_one_letter_code
_entity_poly.pdbx_strand_id
1 'polypeptide(L)'
;MDLNSIKTEQRNSRTAQIDTMSTLSMVKLINEEDKKVAAAVGDEAEHIAQAVDVIAAQLKQGGRLVYSGCGTSGRLGVLDAVECPPTYSTDPGEVIGLIAGGNEAIFRAKEGAEDDEALGAEDLKKIGFGSKDVLVGIAASCLLYTSPS
;
A
#
# COMPACT_ATOMS: atom_id res chain seq x y z
N MET A 1 -18.30 9.72 -11.00
CA MET A 1 -18.31 8.51 -10.16
C MET A 1 -19.11 8.78 -8.89
N ASP A 2 -19.98 7.89 -8.46
CA ASP A 2 -20.72 8.09 -7.21
C ASP A 2 -19.84 7.64 -6.03
N LEU A 3 -19.29 8.60 -5.28
CA LEU A 3 -18.45 8.35 -4.11
C LEU A 3 -19.19 7.52 -3.03
N ASN A 4 -20.51 7.59 -3.00
CA ASN A 4 -21.31 6.80 -2.05
C ASN A 4 -21.26 5.28 -2.31
N SER A 5 -20.82 4.86 -3.49
CA SER A 5 -20.64 3.43 -3.81
C SER A 5 -19.31 2.84 -3.31
N ILE A 6 -18.34 3.70 -2.93
CA ILE A 6 -17.02 3.29 -2.48
C ILE A 6 -17.07 3.01 -0.98
N LYS A 7 -16.73 1.78 -0.57
CA LYS A 7 -16.80 1.35 0.84
C LYS A 7 -15.95 2.21 1.78
N THR A 8 -14.79 2.68 1.32
CA THR A 8 -13.86 3.49 2.11
C THR A 8 -14.35 4.93 2.32
N GLU A 9 -15.31 5.40 1.51
CA GLU A 9 -15.91 6.72 1.63
C GLU A 9 -17.20 6.69 2.47
N GLN A 10 -17.67 5.51 2.86
CA GLN A 10 -18.87 5.38 3.69
C GLN A 10 -18.60 5.80 5.13
N ARG A 11 -19.55 6.54 5.71
CA ARG A 11 -19.47 6.93 7.12
C ARG A 11 -19.64 5.70 8.01
N ASN A 12 -18.74 5.55 8.95
CA ASN A 12 -18.90 4.56 10.01
C ASN A 12 -19.94 5.07 11.03
N SER A 13 -21.05 4.38 11.15
CA SER A 13 -22.15 4.77 12.05
C SER A 13 -21.73 4.81 13.54
N ARG A 14 -20.75 3.99 13.93
CA ARG A 14 -20.22 3.95 15.32
C ARG A 14 -19.44 5.21 15.65
N THR A 15 -18.83 5.87 14.65
CA THR A 15 -18.03 7.09 14.86
C THR A 15 -18.80 8.37 14.49
N ALA A 16 -20.10 8.28 14.21
CA ALA A 16 -20.90 9.41 13.74
C ALA A 16 -20.94 10.61 14.70
N GLN A 17 -20.70 10.39 16.00
CA GLN A 17 -20.70 11.42 17.04
C GLN A 17 -19.34 11.50 17.77
N ILE A 18 -18.26 11.11 17.11
CA ILE A 18 -16.93 11.04 17.71
C ILE A 18 -16.47 12.40 18.25
N ASP A 19 -16.85 13.49 17.59
CA ASP A 19 -16.54 14.86 17.95
C ASP A 19 -17.17 15.33 19.27
N THR A 20 -18.23 14.67 19.73
CA THR A 20 -18.92 14.98 20.99
C THR A 20 -18.48 14.09 22.16
N MET A 21 -17.63 13.12 21.90
CA MET A 21 -17.17 12.17 22.92
C MET A 21 -16.05 12.73 23.77
N SER A 22 -15.89 12.19 25.00
CA SER A 22 -14.67 12.45 25.77
C SER A 22 -13.45 11.83 25.06
N THR A 23 -12.26 12.41 25.25
CA THR A 23 -11.01 11.90 24.67
C THR A 23 -10.80 10.40 24.95
N LEU A 24 -11.06 9.97 26.17
CA LEU A 24 -10.94 8.53 26.52
C LEU A 24 -11.91 7.68 25.72
N SER A 25 -13.14 8.13 25.53
CA SER A 25 -14.14 7.41 24.74
C SER A 25 -13.76 7.35 23.26
N MET A 26 -13.23 8.44 22.69
CA MET A 26 -12.68 8.45 21.32
C MET A 26 -11.59 7.42 21.15
N VAL A 27 -10.58 7.42 22.03
CA VAL A 27 -9.43 6.49 21.94
C VAL A 27 -9.91 5.04 22.05
N LYS A 28 -10.84 4.75 22.95
CA LYS A 28 -11.41 3.40 23.07
C LYS A 28 -12.18 2.99 21.83
N LEU A 29 -12.96 3.89 21.26
CA LEU A 29 -13.75 3.61 20.05
C LEU A 29 -12.84 3.35 18.84
N ILE A 30 -11.80 4.16 18.64
CA ILE A 30 -10.80 3.95 17.59
C ILE A 30 -10.13 2.57 17.78
N ASN A 31 -9.69 2.25 18.99
CA ASN A 31 -9.05 0.97 19.27
C ASN A 31 -9.98 -0.23 19.01
N GLU A 32 -11.29 -0.09 19.24
CA GLU A 32 -12.26 -1.15 18.92
C GLU A 32 -12.42 -1.32 17.39
N GLU A 33 -12.32 -0.26 16.60
CA GLU A 33 -12.29 -0.37 15.15
C GLU A 33 -10.99 -1.00 14.66
N ASP A 34 -9.84 -0.62 15.22
CA ASP A 34 -8.52 -1.15 14.87
C ASP A 34 -8.41 -2.67 15.08
N LYS A 35 -9.06 -3.22 16.11
CA LYS A 35 -9.09 -4.67 16.36
C LYS A 35 -9.66 -5.48 15.20
N LYS A 36 -10.53 -4.88 14.38
CA LYS A 36 -11.12 -5.54 13.21
C LYS A 36 -10.11 -5.75 12.10
N VAL A 37 -9.09 -4.90 12.03
CA VAL A 37 -8.07 -4.95 10.98
C VAL A 37 -7.30 -6.27 11.03
N ALA A 38 -6.84 -6.66 12.21
CA ALA A 38 -6.10 -7.91 12.36
C ALA A 38 -6.95 -9.14 11.99
N ALA A 39 -8.25 -9.13 12.31
CA ALA A 39 -9.17 -10.20 11.92
C ALA A 39 -9.33 -10.26 10.39
N ALA A 40 -9.54 -9.11 9.74
CA ALA A 40 -9.66 -9.03 8.28
C ALA A 40 -8.38 -9.50 7.55
N VAL A 41 -7.20 -9.19 8.08
CA VAL A 41 -5.93 -9.72 7.55
C VAL A 41 -5.85 -11.23 7.76
N GLY A 42 -6.32 -11.75 8.90
CA GLY A 42 -6.37 -13.18 9.19
C GLY A 42 -7.25 -13.96 8.20
N ASP A 43 -8.36 -13.37 7.77
CA ASP A 43 -9.26 -13.97 6.77
C ASP A 43 -8.59 -14.12 5.39
N GLU A 44 -7.59 -13.29 5.09
CA GLU A 44 -6.82 -13.31 3.83
C GLU A 44 -5.48 -14.07 3.94
N ALA A 45 -5.23 -14.77 5.04
CA ALA A 45 -3.93 -15.40 5.32
C ALA A 45 -3.46 -16.37 4.22
N GLU A 46 -4.37 -17.12 3.59
CA GLU A 46 -4.04 -18.05 2.50
C GLU A 46 -3.56 -17.30 1.24
N HIS A 47 -4.23 -16.21 0.87
CA HIS A 47 -3.82 -15.40 -0.27
C HIS A 47 -2.49 -14.68 0.00
N ILE A 48 -2.30 -14.19 1.22
CA ILE A 48 -1.04 -13.57 1.64
C ILE A 48 0.10 -14.60 1.56
N ALA A 49 -0.10 -15.83 2.04
CA ALA A 49 0.90 -16.88 1.97
C ALA A 49 1.29 -17.21 0.52
N GLN A 50 0.31 -17.32 -0.39
CA GLN A 50 0.57 -17.53 -1.81
C GLN A 50 1.41 -16.40 -2.42
N ALA A 51 1.08 -15.13 -2.10
CA ALA A 51 1.87 -13.98 -2.56
C ALA A 51 3.30 -14.04 -2.04
N VAL A 52 3.50 -14.36 -0.75
CA VAL A 52 4.83 -14.51 -0.14
C VAL A 52 5.63 -15.60 -0.82
N ASP A 53 5.03 -16.76 -1.12
CA ASP A 53 5.72 -17.85 -1.80
C ASP A 53 6.21 -17.46 -3.20
N VAL A 54 5.38 -16.72 -3.96
CA VAL A 54 5.76 -16.20 -5.29
C VAL A 54 6.92 -15.21 -5.17
N ILE A 55 6.81 -14.24 -4.26
CA ILE A 55 7.86 -13.24 -4.02
C ILE A 55 9.18 -13.94 -3.65
N ALA A 56 9.14 -14.84 -2.68
CA ALA A 56 10.33 -15.54 -2.21
C ALA A 56 10.98 -16.40 -3.33
N ALA A 57 10.17 -17.01 -4.20
CA ALA A 57 10.68 -17.77 -5.34
C ALA A 57 11.40 -16.87 -6.35
N GLN A 58 10.89 -15.67 -6.60
CA GLN A 58 11.50 -14.72 -7.54
C GLN A 58 12.77 -14.07 -6.95
N LEU A 59 12.76 -13.68 -5.70
CA LEU A 59 13.94 -13.17 -5.01
C LEU A 59 15.10 -14.19 -5.05
N LYS A 60 14.85 -15.47 -4.81
CA LYS A 60 15.85 -16.55 -4.94
C LYS A 60 16.45 -16.67 -6.33
N GLN A 61 15.77 -16.20 -7.36
CA GLN A 61 16.26 -16.20 -8.75
C GLN A 61 16.94 -14.89 -9.15
N GLY A 62 17.17 -14.00 -8.19
CA GLY A 62 17.78 -12.69 -8.40
C GLY A 62 16.79 -11.66 -8.98
N GLY A 63 15.48 -11.87 -8.79
CA GLY A 63 14.45 -10.87 -9.03
C GLY A 63 14.34 -9.90 -7.84
N ARG A 64 13.46 -8.91 -7.97
CA ARG A 64 13.24 -7.85 -6.96
C ARG A 64 11.78 -7.80 -6.56
N LEU A 65 11.53 -7.37 -5.33
CA LEU A 65 10.20 -6.97 -4.89
C LEU A 65 10.03 -5.46 -5.12
N VAL A 66 9.00 -5.08 -5.84
CA VAL A 66 8.70 -3.68 -6.14
C VAL A 66 7.31 -3.34 -5.59
N TYR A 67 7.28 -2.44 -4.62
CA TYR A 67 6.04 -1.83 -4.16
C TYR A 67 5.69 -0.63 -5.02
N SER A 68 4.42 -0.46 -5.34
CA SER A 68 3.91 0.73 -6.01
C SER A 68 2.61 1.19 -5.36
N GLY A 69 2.48 2.47 -5.12
CA GLY A 69 1.27 3.05 -4.53
C GLY A 69 1.26 4.56 -4.59
N CYS A 70 0.12 5.15 -4.24
CA CYS A 70 -0.07 6.58 -4.14
C CYS A 70 -0.27 7.03 -2.69
N GLY A 71 0.08 8.25 -2.36
CA GLY A 71 -0.17 8.85 -1.05
C GLY A 71 0.38 8.01 0.11
N THR A 72 -0.46 7.71 1.11
CA THR A 72 -0.07 6.90 2.27
C THR A 72 0.31 5.48 1.89
N SER A 73 -0.40 4.86 0.95
CA SER A 73 -0.10 3.51 0.48
C SER A 73 1.31 3.42 -0.14
N GLY A 74 1.67 4.40 -1.00
CA GLY A 74 3.03 4.47 -1.55
C GLY A 74 4.09 4.70 -0.48
N ARG A 75 3.80 5.54 0.54
CA ARG A 75 4.73 5.75 1.67
C ARG A 75 4.96 4.48 2.49
N LEU A 76 3.94 3.64 2.67
CA LEU A 76 4.08 2.35 3.36
C LEU A 76 5.01 1.41 2.59
N GLY A 77 4.87 1.33 1.26
CA GLY A 77 5.79 0.55 0.43
C GLY A 77 7.23 1.06 0.48
N VAL A 78 7.42 2.38 0.46
CA VAL A 78 8.75 3.00 0.61
C VAL A 78 9.32 2.70 2.00
N LEU A 79 8.52 2.80 3.06
CA LEU A 79 8.94 2.51 4.42
C LEU A 79 9.47 1.07 4.54
N ASP A 80 8.71 0.09 4.08
CA ASP A 80 9.14 -1.32 4.12
C ASP A 80 10.44 -1.53 3.32
N ALA A 81 10.52 -0.98 2.11
CA ALA A 81 11.71 -1.09 1.27
C ALA A 81 12.97 -0.51 1.92
N VAL A 82 12.86 0.59 2.65
CA VAL A 82 13.98 1.25 3.36
C VAL A 82 14.39 0.47 4.60
N GLU A 83 13.46 -0.19 5.27
CA GLU A 83 13.74 -0.97 6.49
C GLU A 83 14.30 -2.38 6.20
N CYS A 84 14.13 -2.91 5.00
CA CYS A 84 14.64 -4.24 4.64
C CYS A 84 16.18 -4.37 4.79
N PRO A 85 17.03 -3.46 4.28
CA PRO A 85 18.48 -3.59 4.44
C PRO A 85 18.95 -3.60 5.90
N PRO A 86 18.57 -2.67 6.79
CA PRO A 86 19.05 -2.68 8.16
C PRO A 86 18.45 -3.84 8.99
N THR A 87 17.26 -4.33 8.65
CA THR A 87 16.56 -5.36 9.42
C THR A 87 16.97 -6.78 8.99
N TYR A 88 17.08 -7.01 7.68
CA TYR A 88 17.31 -8.34 7.10
C TYR A 88 18.63 -8.47 6.36
N SER A 89 19.44 -7.41 6.31
CA SER A 89 20.72 -7.38 5.58
C SER A 89 20.57 -7.66 4.09
N THR A 90 19.47 -7.23 3.50
CA THR A 90 19.23 -7.32 2.05
C THR A 90 20.08 -6.29 1.30
N ASP A 91 20.34 -6.54 0.02
CA ASP A 91 20.97 -5.53 -0.83
C ASP A 91 20.02 -4.33 -1.07
N PRO A 92 20.54 -3.07 -1.07
CA PRO A 92 19.73 -1.88 -1.33
C PRO A 92 19.17 -1.85 -2.74
N GLY A 93 18.17 -2.43 -3.11
CA GLY A 93 17.61 -2.52 -4.46
C GLY A 93 16.95 -3.87 -4.70
N GLU A 94 17.04 -4.80 -3.74
CA GLU A 94 16.30 -6.04 -3.73
C GLU A 94 14.81 -5.80 -3.45
N VAL A 95 14.53 -4.82 -2.58
CA VAL A 95 13.17 -4.33 -2.31
C VAL A 95 13.10 -2.85 -2.67
N ILE A 96 12.18 -2.46 -3.54
CA ILE A 96 12.06 -1.11 -4.08
C ILE A 96 10.67 -0.57 -3.78
N GLY A 97 10.59 0.65 -3.25
CA GLY A 97 9.34 1.39 -3.07
C GLY A 97 9.20 2.48 -4.13
N LEU A 98 8.13 2.42 -4.90
CA LEU A 98 7.71 3.46 -5.84
C LEU A 98 6.49 4.19 -5.30
N ILE A 99 6.51 5.52 -5.35
CA ILE A 99 5.37 6.35 -4.98
C ILE A 99 4.96 7.23 -6.16
N ALA A 100 3.68 7.23 -6.50
CA ALA A 100 3.15 8.09 -7.55
C ALA A 100 3.46 9.56 -7.25
N GLY A 101 3.98 10.28 -8.23
CA GLY A 101 4.49 11.66 -8.08
C GLY A 101 5.96 11.75 -7.67
N GLY A 102 6.67 10.62 -7.55
CA GLY A 102 8.12 10.54 -7.31
C GLY A 102 8.53 10.88 -5.87
N ASN A 103 9.84 10.96 -5.64
CA ASN A 103 10.41 11.08 -4.27
C ASN A 103 9.87 12.28 -3.46
N GLU A 104 9.51 13.38 -4.10
CA GLU A 104 8.91 14.51 -3.38
C GLU A 104 7.55 14.17 -2.76
N ALA A 105 6.81 13.22 -3.34
CA ALA A 105 5.52 12.77 -2.83
C ALA A 105 5.63 12.00 -1.50
N ILE A 106 6.84 11.57 -1.12
CA ILE A 106 7.11 10.98 0.20
C ILE A 106 6.83 12.02 1.30
N PHE A 107 7.28 13.26 1.09
CA PHE A 107 7.24 14.33 2.10
C PHE A 107 6.09 15.31 1.92
N ARG A 108 5.55 15.45 0.70
CA ARG A 108 4.46 16.37 0.39
C ARG A 108 3.43 15.69 -0.49
N ALA A 109 2.15 15.79 -0.12
CA ALA A 109 1.08 15.26 -0.94
C ALA A 109 1.11 15.90 -2.34
N LYS A 110 1.03 15.06 -3.37
CA LYS A 110 0.81 15.46 -4.76
C LYS A 110 -0.55 14.94 -5.18
N GLU A 111 -1.48 15.86 -5.34
CA GLU A 111 -2.83 15.53 -5.79
C GLU A 111 -2.84 15.22 -7.29
N GLY A 112 -3.72 14.32 -7.71
CA GLY A 112 -3.87 13.93 -9.12
C GLY A 112 -2.84 12.92 -9.64
N ALA A 113 -1.85 12.53 -8.84
CA ALA A 113 -0.88 11.50 -9.24
C ALA A 113 -1.49 10.08 -9.23
N GLU A 114 -2.58 9.89 -8.50
CA GLU A 114 -3.35 8.64 -8.42
C GLU A 114 -4.16 8.35 -9.68
N ASP A 115 -4.48 9.37 -10.47
CA ASP A 115 -5.33 9.28 -11.66
C ASP A 115 -4.52 9.12 -12.95
N ASP A 116 -3.19 9.13 -12.88
CA ASP A 116 -2.31 9.06 -14.05
C ASP A 116 -1.71 7.65 -14.22
N GLU A 117 -2.38 6.84 -15.04
CA GLU A 117 -1.95 5.47 -15.36
C GLU A 117 -0.55 5.42 -16.01
N ALA A 118 -0.17 6.44 -16.75
CA ALA A 118 1.11 6.47 -17.46
C ALA A 118 2.29 6.56 -16.49
N LEU A 119 2.13 7.24 -15.35
CA LEU A 119 3.19 7.41 -14.35
C LEU A 119 3.66 6.07 -13.79
N GLY A 120 2.75 5.16 -13.47
CA GLY A 120 3.10 3.84 -12.94
C GLY A 120 3.94 3.03 -13.92
N ALA A 121 3.54 3.01 -15.19
CA ALA A 121 4.28 2.32 -16.25
C ALA A 121 5.65 2.95 -16.51
N GLU A 122 5.75 4.27 -16.46
CA GLU A 122 7.02 5.00 -16.60
C GLU A 122 7.98 4.73 -15.45
N ASP A 123 7.50 4.70 -14.23
CA ASP A 123 8.31 4.44 -13.05
C ASP A 123 8.87 3.01 -13.06
N LEU A 124 8.08 2.02 -13.46
CA LEU A 124 8.55 0.66 -13.68
C LEU A 124 9.61 0.58 -14.79
N LYS A 125 9.43 1.29 -15.89
CA LYS A 125 10.44 1.37 -16.98
C LYS A 125 11.74 2.00 -16.49
N LYS A 126 11.68 3.07 -15.69
CA LYS A 126 12.86 3.76 -15.15
C LYS A 126 13.74 2.85 -14.29
N ILE A 127 13.14 1.95 -13.53
CA ILE A 127 13.87 0.97 -12.70
C ILE A 127 14.28 -0.29 -13.49
N GLY A 128 13.92 -0.39 -14.77
CA GLY A 128 14.17 -1.57 -15.59
C GLY A 128 13.43 -2.80 -15.06
N PHE A 129 12.14 -2.67 -14.71
CA PHE A 129 11.32 -3.78 -14.23
C PHE A 129 11.31 -4.92 -15.26
N GLY A 130 11.60 -6.13 -14.82
CA GLY A 130 11.79 -7.29 -15.66
C GLY A 130 10.97 -8.51 -15.25
N SER A 131 11.08 -9.59 -16.02
CA SER A 131 10.27 -10.80 -15.86
C SER A 131 10.52 -11.59 -14.56
N LYS A 132 11.58 -11.27 -13.83
CA LYS A 132 11.86 -11.88 -12.52
C LYS A 132 11.37 -11.05 -11.35
N ASP A 133 11.03 -9.79 -11.59
CA ASP A 133 10.57 -8.89 -10.54
C ASP A 133 9.11 -9.17 -10.22
N VAL A 134 8.72 -8.90 -8.99
CA VAL A 134 7.33 -8.98 -8.53
C VAL A 134 6.85 -7.58 -8.18
N LEU A 135 5.73 -7.18 -8.74
CA LEU A 135 5.06 -5.92 -8.41
C LEU A 135 3.96 -6.16 -7.38
N VAL A 136 4.00 -5.39 -6.30
CA VAL A 136 2.91 -5.33 -5.31
C VAL A 136 2.31 -3.93 -5.31
N GLY A 137 1.09 -3.81 -5.82
CA GLY A 137 0.31 -2.58 -5.75
C GLY A 137 -0.33 -2.42 -4.36
N ILE A 138 -0.09 -1.28 -3.71
CA ILE A 138 -0.69 -0.96 -2.42
C ILE A 138 -1.73 0.14 -2.61
N ALA A 139 -2.99 -0.15 -2.29
CA ALA A 139 -4.09 0.80 -2.39
C ALA A 139 -5.14 0.53 -1.31
N ALA A 140 -5.72 1.59 -0.72
CA ALA A 140 -6.79 1.49 0.25
C ALA A 140 -8.15 1.87 -0.33
N SER A 141 -8.25 3.05 -0.92
CA SER A 141 -9.47 3.59 -1.53
C SER A 141 -9.34 3.79 -3.03
N CYS A 142 -8.37 3.15 -3.61
CA CYS A 142 -8.02 3.40 -4.99
C CYS A 142 -9.12 2.96 -5.94
N LEU A 143 -9.30 3.77 -6.94
CA LEU A 143 -9.92 3.42 -8.20
C LEU A 143 -9.04 2.38 -8.90
N LEU A 144 -9.00 1.15 -8.37
CA LEU A 144 -8.22 0.03 -8.90
C LEU A 144 -8.61 -0.37 -10.34
N TYR A 145 -9.48 0.41 -10.98
CA TYR A 145 -9.80 0.24 -12.39
C TYR A 145 -8.62 0.51 -13.34
N THR A 146 -7.55 1.07 -12.82
CA THR A 146 -6.39 1.47 -13.57
C THR A 146 -5.15 0.62 -13.30
N SER A 147 -5.21 -0.32 -12.35
CA SER A 147 -4.13 -1.28 -12.20
C SER A 147 -4.30 -2.41 -13.22
N PRO A 148 -3.38 -2.61 -14.15
CA PRO A 148 -3.43 -3.78 -15.02
C PRO A 148 -3.30 -5.04 -14.16
N SER A 149 -4.32 -5.87 -14.25
CA SER A 149 -4.35 -7.22 -13.65
C SER A 149 -3.36 -8.13 -14.37
#